data_ac71a2514d1dc441e718eeb6cede992b
#
_entry.id   ac71a2514d1dc441e718eeb6cede992b
#
_cell.length_a   1.000
_cell.length_b   1.000
_cell.length_c   1.000
_cell.angle_alpha   90.00
_cell.angle_beta   90.00
_cell.angle_gamma   90.00
#
_symmetry.space_group_name_H-M   'P 1'
#
loop_
_entity.id
_entity.type
_entity.pdbx_description
1 polymer ?
#
loop_
_entity_poly.entity_id
_entity_poly.type
_entity_poly.pdbx_seq_one_letter_code
_entity_poly.pdbx_strand_id
1 'polypeptide(L)'
;MTKADFVERIAGKFESKKAAADAVDTILDGIAGALAGGEDINFTGFGKFSVTERAPRQGVNPRTREPITIAGGRVPKFSAGAGLKSQVKG
;
A
#
# COMPACT_ATOMS: atom_id res chain seq x y z
N MET A 1 -2.78 13.39 -7.91
CA MET A 1 -3.97 12.60 -8.34
C MET A 1 -4.59 11.93 -7.13
N THR A 2 -5.88 12.14 -6.94
CA THR A 2 -6.64 11.49 -5.85
C THR A 2 -7.26 10.19 -6.34
N LYS A 3 -7.88 9.43 -5.42
CA LYS A 3 -8.62 8.22 -5.80
C LYS A 3 -9.74 8.56 -6.80
N ALA A 4 -10.45 9.66 -6.59
CA ALA A 4 -11.50 10.10 -7.51
C ALA A 4 -10.96 10.39 -8.91
N ASP A 5 -9.81 11.05 -9.01
CA ASP A 5 -9.16 11.32 -10.30
C ASP A 5 -8.76 10.02 -10.99
N PHE A 6 -8.27 9.06 -10.24
CA PHE A 6 -7.90 7.76 -10.77
C PHE A 6 -9.12 7.01 -11.30
N VAL A 7 -10.23 7.04 -10.54
CA VAL A 7 -11.49 6.42 -10.97
C VAL A 7 -11.97 7.00 -12.29
N GLU A 8 -11.90 8.32 -12.45
CA GLU A 8 -12.28 8.97 -13.72
C GLU A 8 -11.38 8.52 -14.87
N ARG A 9 -10.10 8.35 -14.61
CA ARG A 9 -9.14 7.90 -15.64
C ARG A 9 -9.49 6.54 -16.19
N ILE A 10 -9.94 5.61 -15.34
CA ILE A 10 -10.25 4.23 -15.76
C ILE A 10 -11.73 4.00 -16.08
N ALA A 11 -12.60 4.98 -15.83
CA ALA A 11 -14.04 4.82 -15.99
C ALA A 11 -14.46 4.38 -17.40
N GLY A 12 -13.71 4.74 -18.41
CA GLY A 12 -14.00 4.34 -19.80
C GLY A 12 -13.90 2.84 -20.05
N LYS A 13 -13.27 2.09 -19.16
CA LYS A 13 -13.15 0.63 -19.25
C LYS A 13 -14.28 -0.10 -18.51
N PHE A 14 -15.18 0.64 -17.87
CA PHE A 14 -16.27 0.10 -17.08
C PHE A 14 -17.60 0.62 -17.60
N GLU A 15 -18.70 0.00 -17.17
CA GLU A 15 -20.05 0.41 -17.58
C GLU A 15 -20.39 1.81 -17.10
N SER A 16 -19.85 2.21 -15.95
CA SER A 16 -20.13 3.51 -15.36
C SER A 16 -18.99 3.93 -14.45
N LYS A 17 -18.99 5.20 -14.07
CA LYS A 17 -18.04 5.72 -13.09
C LYS A 17 -18.21 5.03 -11.74
N LYS A 18 -19.45 4.71 -11.37
CA LYS A 18 -19.72 3.99 -10.13
C LYS A 18 -19.12 2.58 -10.16
N ALA A 19 -19.26 1.86 -11.28
CA ALA A 19 -18.66 0.54 -11.43
C ALA A 19 -17.13 0.61 -11.30
N ALA A 20 -16.51 1.64 -11.87
CA ALA A 20 -15.07 1.84 -11.74
C ALA A 20 -14.67 2.13 -10.29
N ALA A 21 -15.43 2.96 -9.59
CA ALA A 21 -15.16 3.28 -8.18
C ALA A 21 -15.30 2.04 -7.30
N ASP A 22 -16.34 1.25 -7.50
CA ASP A 22 -16.55 0.00 -6.76
C ASP A 22 -15.41 -1.00 -7.01
N ALA A 23 -14.93 -1.09 -8.25
CA ALA A 23 -13.82 -1.95 -8.59
C ALA A 23 -12.54 -1.53 -7.85
N VAL A 24 -12.23 -0.24 -7.84
CA VAL A 24 -11.06 0.30 -7.13
C VAL A 24 -11.16 0.00 -5.64
N ASP A 25 -12.32 0.26 -5.03
CA ASP A 25 -12.51 0.02 -3.60
C ASP A 25 -12.40 -1.47 -3.27
N THR A 26 -12.94 -2.35 -4.10
CA THR A 26 -12.83 -3.79 -3.91
C THR A 26 -11.38 -4.25 -3.96
N ILE A 27 -10.61 -3.75 -4.92
CA ILE A 27 -9.19 -4.10 -5.04
C ILE A 27 -8.39 -3.60 -3.84
N LEU A 28 -8.59 -2.35 -3.45
CA LEU A 28 -7.86 -1.77 -2.31
C LEU A 28 -8.21 -2.48 -1.01
N ASP A 29 -9.48 -2.79 -0.79
CA ASP A 29 -9.91 -3.54 0.39
C ASP A 29 -9.33 -4.95 0.41
N GLY A 30 -9.26 -5.59 -0.75
CA GLY A 30 -8.65 -6.91 -0.88
C GLY A 30 -7.17 -6.90 -0.54
N ILE A 31 -6.44 -5.90 -1.03
CA ILE A 31 -5.02 -5.74 -0.73
C ILE A 31 -4.83 -5.47 0.77
N ALA A 32 -5.61 -4.54 1.33
CA ALA A 32 -5.53 -4.21 2.75
C ALA A 32 -5.83 -5.42 3.63
N GLY A 33 -6.86 -6.19 3.28
CA GLY A 33 -7.24 -7.38 4.04
C GLY A 33 -6.16 -8.47 4.01
N ALA A 34 -5.57 -8.71 2.86
CA ALA A 34 -4.50 -9.70 2.73
C ALA A 34 -3.28 -9.30 3.56
N LEU A 35 -2.87 -8.03 3.48
CA LEU A 35 -1.73 -7.54 4.25
C LEU A 35 -2.00 -7.54 5.75
N ALA A 36 -3.23 -7.22 6.15
CA ALA A 36 -3.62 -7.30 7.56
C ALA A 36 -3.54 -8.73 8.10
N GLY A 37 -3.80 -9.72 7.24
CA GLY A 37 -3.64 -11.14 7.57
C GLY A 37 -2.20 -11.65 7.50
N GLY A 38 -1.25 -10.80 7.15
CA GLY A 38 0.16 -11.16 7.05
C GLY A 38 0.56 -11.83 5.73
N GLU A 39 -0.29 -11.75 4.72
CA GLU A 39 0.00 -12.33 3.41
C GLU A 39 0.64 -11.32 2.47
N ASP A 40 1.56 -11.79 1.64
CA ASP A 40 2.15 -10.99 0.58
C ASP A 40 1.31 -11.15 -0.68
N ILE A 41 1.32 -10.12 -1.52
CA ILE A 41 0.63 -10.15 -2.81
C ILE A 41 1.62 -9.79 -3.91
N ASN A 42 1.81 -10.68 -4.86
CA ASN A 42 2.70 -10.45 -5.99
C ASN A 42 1.88 -10.28 -7.28
N PHE A 43 1.88 -9.06 -7.80
CA PHE A 43 1.32 -8.77 -9.13
C PHE A 43 2.46 -8.80 -10.14
N THR A 44 2.63 -9.95 -10.78
CA THR A 44 3.74 -10.17 -11.73
C THR A 44 3.82 -9.05 -12.76
N GLY A 45 5.00 -8.46 -12.89
CA GLY A 45 5.23 -7.36 -13.83
C GLY A 45 4.86 -5.98 -13.28
N PHE A 46 4.06 -5.92 -12.23
CA PHE A 46 3.66 -4.66 -11.61
C PHE A 46 4.43 -4.38 -10.32
N GLY A 47 4.32 -5.26 -9.37
CA GLY A 47 4.99 -5.10 -8.09
C GLY A 47 4.49 -6.07 -7.03
N LYS A 48 5.11 -5.98 -5.86
CA LYS A 48 4.80 -6.85 -4.74
C LYS A 48 4.44 -6.02 -3.51
N PHE A 49 3.30 -6.34 -2.91
CA PHE A 49 2.91 -5.81 -1.60
C PHE A 49 3.31 -6.81 -0.53
N SER A 50 3.96 -6.34 0.51
CA SER A 50 4.42 -7.20 1.60
C SER A 50 4.23 -6.51 2.92
N VAL A 51 4.39 -7.28 4.00
CA VAL A 51 4.31 -6.76 5.36
C VAL A 51 5.68 -6.89 5.98
N THR A 52 6.18 -5.78 6.51
CA THR A 52 7.45 -5.75 7.23
C THR A 52 7.15 -5.57 8.72
N GLU A 53 7.75 -6.40 9.55
CA GLU A 53 7.64 -6.26 11.00
C GLU A 53 8.80 -5.42 11.52
N ARG A 54 8.46 -4.47 12.38
CA ARG A 54 9.45 -3.66 13.10
C ARG A 54 9.50 -4.12 14.54
N ALA A 55 10.70 -4.44 15.02
CA ALA A 55 10.91 -4.76 16.41
C ALA A 55 10.76 -3.51 17.28
N PRO A 56 10.30 -3.66 18.54
CA PRO A 56 10.35 -2.56 19.50
C PRO A 56 11.77 -2.06 19.67
N ARG A 57 11.94 -0.76 19.83
CA ARG A 57 13.27 -0.17 20.02
C ARG A 57 13.25 0.88 21.11
N GLN A 58 14.40 1.12 21.70
CA GLN A 58 14.60 2.18 22.67
C GLN A 58 14.75 3.53 21.96
N GLY A 59 14.09 4.52 22.49
CA GLY A 59 14.20 5.89 22.03
C GLY A 59 14.32 6.83 23.20
N VAL A 60 14.38 8.11 22.94
CA VAL A 60 14.45 9.16 23.96
C VAL A 60 13.34 10.16 23.71
N ASN A 61 12.58 10.48 24.73
CA ASN A 61 11.57 11.52 24.65
C ASN A 61 12.29 12.87 24.50
N PRO A 62 12.13 13.58 23.37
CA PRO A 62 12.85 14.84 23.14
C PRO A 62 12.44 15.96 24.11
N ARG A 63 11.30 15.82 24.77
CA ARG A 63 10.78 16.81 25.70
C ARG A 63 11.37 16.66 27.09
N THR A 64 11.43 15.42 27.59
CA THR A 64 11.90 15.14 28.95
C THR A 64 13.26 14.47 29.00
N ARG A 65 13.75 14.00 27.85
CA ARG A 65 14.98 13.22 27.68
C ARG A 65 14.96 11.89 28.45
N GLU A 66 13.76 11.44 28.82
CA GLU A 66 13.61 10.15 29.46
C GLU A 66 13.62 9.03 28.41
N PRO A 67 14.21 7.87 28.73
CA PRO A 67 14.16 6.74 27.81
C PRO A 67 12.72 6.24 27.67
N ILE A 68 12.32 5.98 26.42
CA ILE A 68 11.03 5.39 26.10
C ILE A 68 11.20 4.20 25.19
N THR A 69 10.25 3.27 25.27
CA THR A 69 10.22 2.14 24.35
C THR A 69 9.27 2.45 23.21
N ILE A 70 9.80 2.50 21.99
CA ILE A 70 8.99 2.69 20.78
C ILE A 70 8.45 1.33 20.39
N ALA A 71 7.12 1.19 20.42
CA ALA A 71 6.47 -0.06 20.08
C ALA A 71 6.78 -0.45 18.63
N GLY A 72 7.01 -1.75 18.42
CA GLY A 72 7.12 -2.31 17.09
C GLY A 72 5.73 -2.44 16.46
N GLY A 73 5.70 -2.87 15.22
CA GLY A 73 4.44 -3.09 14.51
C GLY A 73 4.67 -3.59 13.12
N ARG A 74 3.57 -3.89 12.43
CA ARG A 74 3.61 -4.32 11.03
C ARG A 74 3.34 -3.13 10.14
N VAL A 75 4.12 -3.02 9.07
CA VAL A 75 4.03 -1.90 8.11
C VAL A 75 3.89 -2.48 6.71
N PRO A 76 2.92 -2.02 5.92
CA PRO A 76 2.82 -2.44 4.54
C PRO A 76 3.96 -1.84 3.73
N LYS A 77 4.48 -2.62 2.79
CA LYS A 77 5.55 -2.20 1.91
C LYS A 77 5.23 -2.58 0.48
N PHE A 78 5.53 -1.69 -0.46
CA PHE A 78 5.38 -1.96 -1.88
C PHE A 78 6.75 -1.93 -2.55
N SER A 79 7.04 -2.98 -3.35
CA SER A 79 8.24 -3.04 -4.17
C SER A 79 7.82 -3.09 -5.63
N ALA A 80 8.24 -2.11 -6.42
CA ALA A 80 7.88 -2.04 -7.82
C ALA A 80 8.53 -3.18 -8.61
N GLY A 81 7.77 -3.79 -9.51
CA GLY A 81 8.27 -4.80 -10.42
C GLY A 81 9.02 -4.19 -11.60
N ALA A 82 9.73 -5.05 -12.33
CA ALA A 82 10.54 -4.60 -13.48
C ALA A 82 9.68 -3.91 -14.55
N GLY A 83 8.50 -4.44 -14.84
CA GLY A 83 7.60 -3.85 -15.84
C GLY A 83 7.15 -2.45 -15.45
N LEU A 84 6.77 -2.26 -14.19
CA LEU A 84 6.35 -0.95 -13.70
C LEU A 84 7.51 0.04 -13.70
N LYS A 85 8.69 -0.38 -13.22
CA LYS A 85 9.88 0.47 -13.22
C LYS A 85 10.22 0.94 -14.63
N SER A 86 10.13 0.04 -15.59
CA SER A 86 10.40 0.34 -17.00
C SER A 86 9.44 1.38 -17.56
N GLN A 87 8.15 1.26 -17.25
CA GLN A 87 7.14 2.22 -17.70
C GLN A 87 7.34 3.61 -17.09
N VAL A 88 7.69 3.67 -15.81
CA VAL A 88 7.90 4.95 -15.11
C VAL A 88 9.19 5.62 -15.57
N LYS A 89 10.21 4.84 -15.79
CA LYS A 89 11.51 5.35 -16.21
C LYS A 89 11.45 5.91 -17.63
N GLY A 90 10.52 5.44 -18.44
CA GLY A 90 10.37 5.86 -19.82
C GLY A 90 11.20 5.04 -20.76
#